data_f3dbd26525490dd1ba4aad78bda18fd1
#
_entry.id   f3dbd26525490dd1ba4aad78bda18fd1
#
_cell.length_a   1.000
_cell.length_b   1.000
_cell.length_c   1.000
_cell.angle_alpha   90.00
_cell.angle_beta   90.00
_cell.angle_gamma   90.00
#
_symmetry.space_group_name_H-M   'P 1'
#
loop_
_entity.id
_entity.type
_entity.pdbx_description
1 polymer ?
#
loop_
_entity_poly.entity_id
_entity_poly.type
_entity_poly.pdbx_seq_one_letter_code
_entity_poly.pdbx_strand_id
1 'polypeptide(L)'
;MGGGLLQLVAYGAQDAYISGNPQITFFKSLYKRHTNFAMEAFRVNFNGQAAWGVKNSAVLGRHADLMGATYLEVVLDAGYYNNDQRMLGFNLLHHVELEIGGQLIDRLYGEFMYLWNSLSQPYDKFSDLIGMVGGHNMDDAAQFMGGQRVCNSGSGRPSLPNNILYIPLSFFYTKNPGVALPLIALQYHEVRINVVWNDVKTIAGDFTGKVQPLPPQPVQCALYVDYIYLDTEERRRMAQQSHEYLIEQTQFNEDKSMSSYSNRIDLTFNHPVKELVWVVQPSGYTNCTIARGEYIVETSYEVPVTAVSGAGSGAEVTVTSLGTSFTIVDVETPGTNYRVGDVCTASTVARGTVTFTVAAIDSGGGIVGVTNIGGNAIPLTYDANNTLNNNGLRLRPFTYDQNAVFEQLLQINGQDRMDKRYGDYYNKVQRFQHHSGGVALTNQNGVYSYSFALKPEEHQPSGTCNFSRIDTATLVLTLDGSLPVNQDLDQTYDVRVYAINYNILRIMSGMGGLAYSN
;
A
#
# COMPACT_ATOMS: atom_id res chain seq x y z
N MET A 1 -13.72 61.56 19.87
CA MET A 1 -12.97 60.68 18.91
C MET A 1 -13.71 59.36 18.86
N GLY A 2 -14.01 58.85 17.66
CA GLY A 2 -14.62 57.54 17.54
C GLY A 2 -13.65 56.43 18.05
N GLY A 3 -14.19 55.36 18.63
CA GLY A 3 -13.37 54.28 19.23
C GLY A 3 -12.32 53.67 18.27
N GLY A 4 -12.53 53.72 16.96
CA GLY A 4 -11.55 53.26 15.97
C GLY A 4 -10.29 54.11 15.85
N LEU A 5 -10.40 55.42 16.08
CA LEU A 5 -9.22 56.31 16.13
C LEU A 5 -8.36 56.05 17.38
N LEU A 6 -9.01 55.65 18.48
CA LEU A 6 -8.34 55.31 19.73
C LEU A 6 -7.46 54.07 19.57
N GLN A 7 -7.88 53.09 18.74
CA GLN A 7 -7.13 51.91 18.41
C GLN A 7 -5.82 52.25 17.65
N LEU A 8 -5.85 53.23 16.76
CA LEU A 8 -4.66 53.66 16.00
C LEU A 8 -3.68 54.47 16.85
N VAL A 9 -4.15 55.16 17.90
CA VAL A 9 -3.31 55.94 18.82
C VAL A 9 -2.71 55.07 19.92
N ALA A 10 -3.38 54.01 20.30
CA ALA A 10 -2.93 53.06 21.31
C ALA A 10 -1.82 52.14 20.76
N TYR A 11 -0.65 52.72 20.51
CA TYR A 11 0.53 52.04 19.96
C TYR A 11 1.58 51.82 21.05
N GLY A 12 1.95 50.57 21.25
CA GLY A 12 2.98 50.18 22.23
C GLY A 12 4.28 49.67 21.55
N ALA A 13 5.35 49.50 22.34
CA ALA A 13 6.62 49.00 21.83
C ALA A 13 6.54 47.60 21.19
N GLN A 14 5.53 46.79 21.58
CA GLN A 14 5.28 45.45 21.00
C GLN A 14 4.67 45.52 19.61
N ASP A 15 3.91 46.56 19.33
CA ASP A 15 3.25 46.72 18.02
C ASP A 15 4.27 47.01 16.89
N ALA A 16 5.45 47.50 17.22
CA ALA A 16 6.53 47.70 16.27
C ALA A 16 6.99 46.40 15.58
N TYR A 17 6.88 45.25 16.25
CA TYR A 17 7.18 43.94 15.64
C TYR A 17 6.17 43.48 14.62
N ILE A 18 4.93 43.99 14.67
CA ILE A 18 3.83 43.60 13.81
C ILE A 18 3.62 44.62 12.70
N SER A 19 3.64 45.91 13.04
CA SER A 19 3.31 47.03 12.14
C SER A 19 4.49 47.94 11.79
N GLY A 20 5.71 47.63 12.29
CA GLY A 20 6.92 48.36 11.95
C GLY A 20 7.42 48.01 10.54
N ASN A 21 7.77 49.03 9.73
CA ASN A 21 8.19 48.86 8.34
C ASN A 21 7.20 48.00 7.52
N PRO A 22 5.94 48.42 7.35
CA PRO A 22 4.91 47.64 6.69
C PRO A 22 5.26 47.35 5.24
N GLN A 23 5.09 46.09 4.81
CA GLN A 23 5.35 45.65 3.44
C GLN A 23 4.07 45.63 2.59
N ILE A 24 2.92 45.49 3.22
CA ILE A 24 1.61 45.36 2.57
C ILE A 24 0.58 46.28 3.22
N THR A 25 -0.47 46.61 2.47
CA THR A 25 -1.73 47.12 3.00
C THR A 25 -2.85 46.14 2.66
N PHE A 26 -3.80 45.97 3.58
CA PHE A 26 -4.97 45.13 3.31
C PHE A 26 -6.04 45.79 2.44
N PHE A 27 -5.93 47.07 2.18
CA PHE A 27 -6.95 47.88 1.49
C PHE A 27 -6.60 48.17 0.02
N LYS A 28 -5.51 47.57 -0.48
CA LYS A 28 -5.11 47.64 -1.89
C LYS A 28 -4.48 46.32 -2.30
N SER A 29 -5.10 45.64 -3.24
CA SER A 29 -4.55 44.42 -3.82
C SER A 29 -3.41 44.73 -4.78
N LEU A 30 -2.27 44.09 -4.60
CA LEU A 30 -1.14 44.12 -5.53
C LEU A 30 -1.15 42.85 -6.37
N TYR A 31 -1.23 43.00 -7.68
CA TYR A 31 -1.21 41.88 -8.62
C TYR A 31 0.22 41.66 -9.13
N LYS A 32 0.69 40.42 -9.05
CA LYS A 32 1.93 40.02 -9.69
C LYS A 32 1.67 39.72 -11.16
N ARG A 33 2.45 40.32 -12.06
CA ARG A 33 2.39 40.04 -13.49
C ARG A 33 3.12 38.74 -13.78
N HIS A 34 2.58 37.90 -14.65
CA HIS A 34 3.17 36.62 -15.08
C HIS A 34 3.42 36.65 -16.60
N THR A 35 4.29 35.76 -17.08
CA THR A 35 4.49 35.49 -18.51
C THR A 35 3.25 34.80 -19.08
N ASN A 36 2.94 35.05 -20.34
CA ASN A 36 1.80 34.43 -21.01
C ASN A 36 2.16 32.98 -21.37
N PHE A 37 1.20 32.06 -21.20
CA PHE A 37 1.36 30.66 -21.56
C PHE A 37 0.01 30.05 -21.96
N ALA A 38 0.06 28.89 -22.66
CA ALA A 38 -1.12 28.11 -22.97
C ALA A 38 -0.84 26.62 -22.67
N MET A 39 -1.87 25.87 -22.32
CA MET A 39 -1.77 24.44 -22.03
C MET A 39 -2.74 23.66 -22.91
N GLU A 40 -2.30 22.50 -23.38
CA GLU A 40 -3.11 21.57 -24.15
C GLU A 40 -2.75 20.12 -23.80
N ALA A 41 -3.76 19.29 -23.59
CA ALA A 41 -3.57 17.87 -23.30
C ALA A 41 -3.49 17.05 -24.59
N PHE A 42 -2.41 16.34 -24.81
CA PHE A 42 -2.23 15.44 -25.95
C PHE A 42 -2.31 13.98 -25.52
N ARG A 43 -2.99 13.21 -26.36
CA ARG A 43 -3.04 11.77 -26.22
C ARG A 43 -1.83 11.12 -26.90
N VAL A 44 -1.05 10.36 -26.15
CA VAL A 44 0.09 9.60 -26.63
C VAL A 44 -0.20 8.10 -26.50
N ASN A 45 -0.09 7.37 -27.59
CA ASN A 45 -0.34 5.93 -27.61
C ASN A 45 0.93 5.15 -27.25
N PHE A 46 0.74 4.02 -26.59
CA PHE A 46 1.81 3.07 -26.31
C PHE A 46 2.13 2.20 -27.53
N ASN A 47 3.39 1.76 -27.62
CA ASN A 47 3.82 0.75 -28.54
C ASN A 47 3.41 -0.64 -28.01
N GLY A 48 2.67 -1.40 -28.83
CA GLY A 48 2.17 -2.71 -28.47
C GLY A 48 0.83 -2.67 -27.69
N GLN A 49 0.23 -3.84 -27.55
CA GLN A 49 -1.02 -4.01 -26.83
C GLN A 49 -0.76 -4.16 -25.33
N ALA A 50 -1.56 -3.52 -24.50
CA ALA A 50 -1.51 -3.71 -23.05
C ALA A 50 -2.00 -5.12 -22.69
N ALA A 51 -1.24 -5.80 -21.84
CA ALA A 51 -1.58 -7.11 -21.30
C ALA A 51 -0.87 -7.33 -19.97
N TRP A 52 -1.36 -8.28 -19.18
CA TRP A 52 -0.76 -8.67 -17.91
C TRP A 52 0.71 -9.10 -18.08
N GLY A 53 1.57 -8.66 -17.18
CA GLY A 53 3.00 -9.01 -17.17
C GLY A 53 3.82 -8.42 -18.31
N VAL A 54 3.24 -7.58 -19.16
CA VAL A 54 3.92 -7.00 -20.34
C VAL A 54 4.46 -5.61 -20.01
N LYS A 55 5.54 -5.22 -20.66
CA LYS A 55 6.08 -3.86 -20.65
C LYS A 55 5.65 -3.13 -21.92
N ASN A 56 4.97 -2.01 -21.77
CA ASN A 56 4.64 -1.10 -22.87
C ASN A 56 5.42 0.20 -22.74
N SER A 57 5.89 0.76 -23.85
CA SER A 57 6.58 2.03 -23.87
C SER A 57 5.89 3.05 -24.78
N ALA A 58 5.89 4.31 -24.33
CA ALA A 58 5.41 5.45 -25.09
C ALA A 58 6.53 6.48 -25.22
N VAL A 59 6.77 6.93 -26.43
CA VAL A 59 7.70 8.03 -26.71
C VAL A 59 6.91 9.34 -26.69
N LEU A 60 7.36 10.28 -25.89
CA LEU A 60 6.73 11.58 -25.75
C LEU A 60 7.21 12.52 -26.85
N GLY A 61 6.29 12.92 -27.72
CA GLY A 61 6.57 13.85 -28.82
C GLY A 61 6.86 15.26 -28.28
N ARG A 62 7.62 16.02 -29.04
CA ARG A 62 7.90 17.45 -28.74
C ARG A 62 6.84 18.34 -29.35
N HIS A 63 5.62 18.27 -28.85
CA HIS A 63 4.49 19.05 -29.36
C HIS A 63 4.52 20.50 -28.87
N ALA A 64 5.09 20.73 -27.67
CA ALA A 64 5.22 22.06 -27.09
C ALA A 64 6.56 22.24 -26.37
N ASP A 65 6.71 23.33 -25.63
CA ASP A 65 7.98 23.73 -25.01
C ASP A 65 8.26 22.99 -23.71
N LEU A 66 7.23 22.81 -22.87
CA LEU A 66 7.34 22.09 -21.60
C LEU A 66 6.29 20.99 -21.52
N MET A 67 6.53 20.04 -20.60
CA MET A 67 5.63 18.95 -20.26
C MET A 67 5.28 19.01 -18.77
N GLY A 68 3.99 18.92 -18.46
CA GLY A 68 3.42 19.01 -17.11
C GLY A 68 2.69 17.73 -16.68
N ALA A 69 1.49 17.89 -16.17
CA ALA A 69 0.70 16.78 -15.63
C ALA A 69 0.54 15.63 -16.64
N THR A 70 0.63 14.42 -16.15
CA THR A 70 0.58 13.21 -16.97
C THR A 70 -0.33 12.19 -16.32
N TYR A 71 -1.31 11.70 -17.09
CA TYR A 71 -2.28 10.69 -16.67
C TYR A 71 -2.21 9.47 -17.59
N LEU A 72 -2.33 8.30 -16.99
CA LEU A 72 -2.48 7.05 -17.72
C LEU A 72 -3.98 6.72 -17.78
N GLU A 73 -4.54 6.74 -18.98
CA GLU A 73 -5.90 6.21 -19.25
C GLU A 73 -5.79 4.72 -19.55
N VAL A 74 -6.57 3.92 -18.84
CA VAL A 74 -6.65 2.47 -19.04
C VAL A 74 -8.10 2.11 -19.27
N VAL A 75 -8.38 1.46 -20.41
CA VAL A 75 -9.68 0.88 -20.71
C VAL A 75 -9.59 -0.61 -20.41
N LEU A 76 -10.45 -1.08 -19.52
CA LEU A 76 -10.54 -2.48 -19.13
C LEU A 76 -11.57 -3.20 -19.97
N ASP A 77 -11.36 -4.50 -20.20
CA ASP A 77 -12.36 -5.38 -20.78
C ASP A 77 -13.55 -5.56 -19.81
N ALA A 78 -14.71 -5.92 -20.36
CA ALA A 78 -15.91 -6.24 -19.59
C ALA A 78 -15.74 -7.59 -18.87
N GLY A 79 -14.85 -7.65 -17.91
CA GLY A 79 -14.59 -8.80 -17.06
C GLY A 79 -15.28 -8.69 -15.70
N TYR A 80 -15.28 -9.77 -14.95
CA TYR A 80 -15.70 -9.74 -13.57
C TYR A 80 -14.64 -9.06 -12.71
N TYR A 81 -15.02 -7.95 -12.12
CA TYR A 81 -14.20 -7.20 -11.21
C TYR A 81 -14.48 -7.64 -9.77
N ASN A 82 -13.45 -8.00 -9.06
CA ASN A 82 -13.59 -8.33 -7.65
C ASN A 82 -13.73 -7.04 -6.83
N ASN A 83 -14.83 -6.89 -6.13
CA ASN A 83 -15.28 -5.67 -5.46
C ASN A 83 -14.33 -5.14 -4.37
N ASP A 84 -13.40 -5.97 -3.90
CA ASP A 84 -12.52 -5.60 -2.80
C ASP A 84 -11.15 -5.06 -3.27
N GLN A 85 -10.92 -5.01 -4.56
CA GLN A 85 -9.74 -4.34 -5.09
C GLN A 85 -9.98 -2.84 -5.14
N ARG A 86 -9.60 -2.19 -4.08
CA ARG A 86 -9.65 -0.74 -3.99
C ARG A 86 -8.46 -0.18 -4.72
N MET A 87 -8.71 0.90 -5.47
CA MET A 87 -7.70 1.52 -6.31
C MET A 87 -7.06 0.55 -7.31
N LEU A 88 -7.91 -0.16 -8.07
CA LEU A 88 -7.50 -1.10 -9.10
C LEU A 88 -6.43 -0.52 -10.02
N GLY A 89 -6.56 0.75 -10.42
CA GLY A 89 -5.62 1.41 -11.30
C GLY A 89 -4.18 1.34 -10.82
N PHE A 90 -3.93 1.55 -9.53
CA PHE A 90 -2.59 1.40 -8.97
C PHE A 90 -2.15 -0.06 -8.88
N ASN A 91 -3.08 -0.97 -8.58
CA ASN A 91 -2.78 -2.40 -8.52
C ASN A 91 -2.49 -3.03 -9.88
N LEU A 92 -3.02 -2.45 -10.97
CA LEU A 92 -2.67 -2.88 -12.33
C LEU A 92 -1.19 -2.68 -12.65
N LEU A 93 -0.55 -1.70 -12.01
CA LEU A 93 0.81 -1.28 -12.30
C LEU A 93 1.81 -1.93 -11.34
N HIS A 94 2.77 -2.65 -11.89
CA HIS A 94 3.95 -3.04 -11.11
C HIS A 94 4.82 -1.80 -10.87
N HIS A 95 5.23 -1.15 -11.96
CA HIS A 95 5.92 0.14 -11.89
C HIS A 95 5.80 0.89 -13.22
N VAL A 96 6.04 2.19 -13.15
CA VAL A 96 6.13 3.09 -14.30
C VAL A 96 7.49 3.77 -14.26
N GLU A 97 8.22 3.72 -15.37
CA GLU A 97 9.56 4.28 -15.50
C GLU A 97 9.54 5.53 -16.38
N LEU A 98 10.29 6.54 -15.97
CA LEU A 98 10.62 7.71 -16.78
C LEU A 98 12.06 7.59 -17.26
N GLU A 99 12.25 7.58 -18.56
CA GLU A 99 13.57 7.55 -19.20
C GLU A 99 13.81 8.80 -20.03
N ILE A 100 15.02 9.35 -19.95
CA ILE A 100 15.48 10.46 -20.78
C ILE A 100 16.78 10.04 -21.47
N GLY A 101 16.76 9.98 -22.81
CA GLY A 101 17.93 9.56 -23.58
C GLY A 101 18.39 8.13 -23.29
N GLY A 102 17.49 7.25 -22.85
CA GLY A 102 17.80 5.88 -22.45
C GLY A 102 18.30 5.72 -21.02
N GLN A 103 18.47 6.82 -20.27
CA GLN A 103 18.78 6.76 -18.85
C GLN A 103 17.49 6.74 -18.03
N LEU A 104 17.39 5.80 -17.09
CA LEU A 104 16.31 5.78 -16.11
C LEU A 104 16.46 6.98 -15.15
N ILE A 105 15.43 7.82 -15.09
CA ILE A 105 15.41 8.99 -14.23
C ILE A 105 14.67 8.70 -12.93
N ASP A 106 13.47 8.09 -13.01
CA ASP A 106 12.66 7.76 -11.84
C ASP A 106 11.80 6.53 -12.14
N ARG A 107 11.45 5.81 -11.09
CA ARG A 107 10.56 4.65 -11.13
C ARG A 107 9.50 4.76 -10.06
N LEU A 108 8.24 4.80 -10.48
CA LEU A 108 7.08 4.83 -9.60
C LEU A 108 6.46 3.44 -9.49
N TYR A 109 6.33 2.95 -8.28
CA TYR A 109 5.65 1.68 -8.01
C TYR A 109 4.16 1.92 -7.76
N GLY A 110 3.29 1.03 -8.25
CA GLY A 110 1.85 1.15 -8.08
C GLY A 110 1.45 1.23 -6.60
N GLU A 111 2.03 0.37 -5.77
CA GLU A 111 1.82 0.41 -4.32
C GLU A 111 2.27 1.73 -3.69
N PHE A 112 3.45 2.23 -4.08
CA PHE A 112 3.95 3.50 -3.56
C PHE A 112 3.06 4.68 -3.95
N MET A 113 2.54 4.71 -5.18
CA MET A 113 1.59 5.75 -5.60
C MET A 113 0.33 5.75 -4.73
N TYR A 114 -0.17 4.57 -4.38
CA TYR A 114 -1.28 4.45 -3.44
C TYR A 114 -0.91 5.00 -2.05
N LEU A 115 0.21 4.54 -1.48
CA LEU A 115 0.67 4.96 -0.16
C LEU A 115 0.87 6.47 -0.08
N TRP A 116 1.58 7.03 -1.04
CA TRP A 116 1.87 8.46 -1.08
C TRP A 116 0.60 9.31 -1.19
N ASN A 117 -0.32 8.95 -2.08
CA ASN A 117 -1.58 9.66 -2.22
C ASN A 117 -2.44 9.56 -0.94
N SER A 118 -2.42 8.42 -0.27
CA SER A 118 -3.15 8.24 0.99
C SER A 118 -2.58 9.07 2.14
N LEU A 119 -1.27 9.35 2.14
CA LEU A 119 -0.60 10.17 3.13
C LEU A 119 -0.76 11.67 2.84
N SER A 120 -0.69 12.08 1.58
CA SER A 120 -0.54 13.48 1.18
C SER A 120 -1.82 14.16 0.68
N GLN A 121 -2.84 13.39 0.23
CA GLN A 121 -4.02 14.01 -0.33
C GLN A 121 -5.05 14.38 0.74
N PRO A 122 -5.61 15.61 0.71
CA PRO A 122 -6.77 15.96 1.50
C PRO A 122 -7.96 15.04 1.20
N TYR A 123 -8.85 14.88 2.17
CA TYR A 123 -9.99 13.95 2.10
C TYR A 123 -10.82 14.08 0.81
N ASP A 124 -11.18 15.30 0.43
CA ASP A 124 -12.01 15.54 -0.75
C ASP A 124 -11.32 15.11 -2.04
N LYS A 125 -10.05 15.49 -2.21
CA LYS A 125 -9.25 15.07 -3.37
C LYS A 125 -8.98 13.57 -3.41
N PHE A 126 -8.84 12.95 -2.25
CA PHE A 126 -8.64 11.52 -2.17
C PHE A 126 -9.91 10.75 -2.59
N SER A 127 -11.10 11.29 -2.27
CA SER A 127 -12.37 10.71 -2.75
C SER A 127 -12.47 10.74 -4.27
N ASP A 128 -12.11 11.87 -4.89
CA ASP A 128 -12.09 11.99 -6.36
C ASP A 128 -11.07 11.03 -6.98
N LEU A 129 -9.88 10.93 -6.38
CA LEU A 129 -8.85 10.00 -6.82
C LEU A 129 -9.34 8.55 -6.79
N ILE A 130 -10.03 8.15 -5.72
CA ILE A 130 -10.64 6.80 -5.62
C ILE A 130 -11.57 6.55 -6.81
N GLY A 131 -12.43 7.50 -7.13
CA GLY A 131 -13.33 7.40 -8.27
C GLY A 131 -12.60 7.27 -9.61
N MET A 132 -11.49 8.00 -9.78
CA MET A 132 -10.66 7.97 -11.00
C MET A 132 -9.93 6.64 -11.19
N VAL A 133 -9.41 6.05 -10.11
CA VAL A 133 -8.58 4.85 -10.16
C VAL A 133 -9.35 3.55 -9.93
N GLY A 134 -10.67 3.60 -9.86
CA GLY A 134 -11.52 2.41 -9.75
C GLY A 134 -11.66 1.89 -8.31
N GLY A 135 -11.84 2.78 -7.37
CA GLY A 135 -12.23 2.46 -5.99
C GLY A 135 -13.73 2.60 -5.74
N HIS A 136 -14.21 2.03 -4.65
CA HIS A 136 -15.57 2.25 -4.14
C HIS A 136 -15.65 3.45 -3.19
N ASN A 137 -16.88 3.93 -2.96
CA ASN A 137 -17.17 5.05 -2.07
C ASN A 137 -16.56 4.88 -0.68
N MET A 138 -16.21 6.02 -0.07
CA MET A 138 -15.54 6.09 1.22
C MET A 138 -16.38 5.59 2.40
N ASP A 139 -17.70 5.43 2.24
CA ASP A 139 -18.56 4.83 3.25
C ASP A 139 -18.22 3.37 3.54
N ASP A 140 -17.56 2.71 2.58
CA ASP A 140 -16.91 1.40 2.78
C ASP A 140 -15.47 1.53 3.31
N ALA A 141 -15.06 2.72 3.73
CA ALA A 141 -13.71 3.01 4.25
C ALA A 141 -13.32 2.15 5.46
N ALA A 142 -14.30 1.60 6.16
CA ALA A 142 -14.10 0.58 7.19
C ALA A 142 -13.27 -0.63 6.72
N GLN A 143 -13.00 -0.76 5.43
CA GLN A 143 -12.29 -1.91 4.88
C GLN A 143 -10.99 -1.53 4.13
N PHE A 144 -10.55 -0.25 4.17
CA PHE A 144 -9.27 0.14 3.62
C PHE A 144 -8.12 -0.38 4.50
N MET A 145 -7.59 -1.50 4.14
CA MET A 145 -6.33 -1.96 4.71
C MET A 145 -5.19 -1.40 3.87
N GLY A 146 -4.34 -0.57 4.49
CA GLY A 146 -3.30 0.18 3.81
C GLY A 146 -2.43 -0.69 2.90
N GLY A 147 -2.15 -0.19 1.72
CA GLY A 147 -1.21 -0.79 0.76
C GLY A 147 -1.54 -2.19 0.26
N GLN A 148 -2.69 -2.73 0.59
CA GLN A 148 -2.96 -4.14 0.37
C GLN A 148 -3.34 -4.45 -1.07
N ARG A 149 -2.55 -5.33 -1.64
CA ARG A 149 -3.02 -6.24 -2.67
C ARG A 149 -4.04 -7.17 -1.99
N VAL A 150 -5.30 -6.84 -2.02
CA VAL A 150 -6.33 -7.64 -1.36
C VAL A 150 -6.86 -8.65 -2.36
N CYS A 151 -6.58 -9.90 -2.09
CA CYS A 151 -7.20 -11.02 -2.80
C CYS A 151 -8.53 -11.35 -2.12
N ASN A 152 -9.60 -11.35 -2.87
CA ASN A 152 -10.91 -11.69 -2.34
C ASN A 152 -11.52 -12.88 -3.05
N SER A 153 -12.06 -13.82 -2.26
CA SER A 153 -12.90 -14.93 -2.71
C SER A 153 -14.38 -14.57 -2.87
N GLY A 154 -14.72 -13.29 -2.76
CA GLY A 154 -16.09 -12.84 -2.74
C GLY A 154 -16.82 -12.99 -4.07
N SER A 155 -18.13 -13.11 -3.98
CA SER A 155 -19.07 -13.10 -5.09
C SER A 155 -18.81 -11.89 -5.99
N GLY A 156 -18.31 -12.15 -7.21
CA GLY A 156 -18.03 -11.11 -8.19
C GLY A 156 -19.24 -10.21 -8.41
N ARG A 157 -19.09 -8.93 -8.16
CA ARG A 157 -20.04 -7.93 -8.63
C ARG A 157 -19.66 -7.55 -10.05
N PRO A 158 -20.62 -7.39 -10.95
CA PRO A 158 -20.33 -6.95 -12.30
C PRO A 158 -19.83 -5.50 -12.28
N SER A 159 -18.72 -5.32 -12.95
CA SER A 159 -18.27 -4.09 -13.61
C SER A 159 -18.18 -2.79 -12.80
N LEU A 160 -17.01 -2.17 -12.89
CA LEU A 160 -16.90 -0.72 -12.80
C LEU A 160 -18.00 -0.07 -13.64
N PRO A 161 -18.71 0.95 -13.13
CA PRO A 161 -19.71 1.68 -13.92
C PRO A 161 -19.14 2.22 -15.23
N ASN A 162 -17.85 2.53 -15.23
CA ASN A 162 -17.07 2.92 -16.39
C ASN A 162 -15.82 2.06 -16.45
N ASN A 163 -15.65 1.30 -17.52
CA ASN A 163 -14.44 0.48 -17.74
C ASN A 163 -13.17 1.33 -18.00
N ILE A 164 -13.19 2.62 -17.69
CA ILE A 164 -12.11 3.57 -17.96
C ILE A 164 -11.55 4.05 -16.63
N LEU A 165 -10.25 3.92 -16.47
CA LEU A 165 -9.50 4.39 -15.31
C LEU A 165 -8.57 5.51 -15.72
N TYR A 166 -8.45 6.55 -14.89
CA TYR A 166 -7.49 7.64 -15.03
C TYR A 166 -6.51 7.60 -13.86
N ILE A 167 -5.26 7.22 -14.13
CA ILE A 167 -4.23 7.01 -13.11
C ILE A 167 -3.25 8.17 -13.19
N PRO A 168 -3.20 9.08 -12.20
CA PRO A 168 -2.23 10.15 -12.17
C PRO A 168 -0.82 9.60 -11.89
N LEU A 169 0.15 9.96 -12.73
CA LEU A 169 1.54 9.57 -12.53
C LEU A 169 2.27 10.68 -11.76
N SER A 170 2.67 10.37 -10.52
CA SER A 170 3.24 11.34 -9.58
C SER A 170 4.77 11.52 -9.76
N PHE A 171 5.26 11.73 -10.99
CA PHE A 171 6.65 12.09 -11.24
C PHE A 171 6.97 13.50 -10.73
N PHE A 172 8.25 13.82 -10.57
CA PHE A 172 8.68 15.12 -10.06
C PHE A 172 8.08 16.31 -10.84
N TYR A 173 8.01 16.23 -12.16
CA TYR A 173 7.52 17.30 -13.03
C TYR A 173 5.98 17.46 -13.01
N THR A 174 5.25 16.47 -12.53
CA THR A 174 3.78 16.54 -12.44
C THR A 174 3.29 17.18 -11.13
N LYS A 175 4.13 17.14 -10.08
CA LYS A 175 3.77 17.65 -8.75
C LYS A 175 3.79 19.16 -8.65
N ASN A 176 4.71 19.82 -9.38
CA ASN A 176 4.90 21.27 -9.33
C ASN A 176 5.17 21.81 -10.74
N PRO A 177 4.37 22.77 -11.24
CA PRO A 177 4.61 23.40 -12.54
C PRO A 177 6.00 24.04 -12.69
N GLY A 178 6.62 24.46 -11.58
CA GLY A 178 7.96 25.07 -11.59
C GLY A 178 9.10 24.10 -11.96
N VAL A 179 8.84 22.80 -11.95
CA VAL A 179 9.78 21.75 -12.39
C VAL A 179 9.25 20.99 -13.62
N ALA A 180 8.35 21.62 -14.38
CA ALA A 180 7.89 21.07 -15.65
C ALA A 180 9.08 20.72 -16.54
N LEU A 181 9.03 19.58 -17.24
CA LEU A 181 10.15 19.07 -18.02
C LEU A 181 10.32 19.86 -19.33
N PRO A 182 11.45 20.57 -19.55
CA PRO A 182 11.64 21.41 -20.73
C PRO A 182 12.02 20.56 -21.95
N LEU A 183 11.02 20.15 -22.74
CA LEU A 183 11.22 19.40 -23.97
C LEU A 183 12.00 20.19 -25.03
N ILE A 184 11.84 21.51 -25.02
CA ILE A 184 12.56 22.40 -25.92
C ILE A 184 14.09 22.36 -25.69
N ALA A 185 14.50 22.13 -24.44
CA ALA A 185 15.91 22.02 -24.08
C ALA A 185 16.48 20.60 -24.33
N LEU A 186 15.62 19.58 -24.47
CA LEU A 186 16.02 18.19 -24.70
C LEU A 186 16.06 17.86 -26.21
N GLN A 187 16.93 18.51 -26.96
CA GLN A 187 16.94 18.40 -28.43
C GLN A 187 17.42 17.03 -28.94
N TYR A 188 18.34 16.39 -28.24
CA TYR A 188 18.98 15.14 -28.66
C TYR A 188 18.51 13.91 -27.89
N HIS A 189 17.84 14.11 -26.76
CA HIS A 189 17.33 13.02 -25.93
C HIS A 189 15.81 12.88 -26.05
N GLU A 190 15.35 11.70 -26.34
CA GLU A 190 13.93 11.35 -26.27
C GLU A 190 13.51 11.10 -24.84
N VAL A 191 12.30 11.52 -24.53
CA VAL A 191 11.64 11.20 -23.26
C VAL A 191 10.70 10.03 -23.49
N ARG A 192 10.81 9.00 -22.66
CA ARG A 192 9.96 7.80 -22.72
C ARG A 192 9.33 7.53 -21.37
N ILE A 193 8.09 7.05 -21.42
CA ILE A 193 7.42 6.48 -20.27
C ILE A 193 7.17 5.00 -20.57
N ASN A 194 7.69 4.14 -19.71
CA ASN A 194 7.48 2.71 -19.76
C ASN A 194 6.52 2.30 -18.65
N VAL A 195 5.51 1.54 -19.00
CA VAL A 195 4.56 0.96 -18.04
C VAL A 195 4.79 -0.54 -18.00
N VAL A 196 5.04 -1.08 -16.83
CA VAL A 196 5.13 -2.51 -16.57
C VAL A 196 3.90 -2.93 -15.78
N TRP A 197 3.11 -3.81 -16.40
CA TRP A 197 1.88 -4.31 -15.82
C TRP A 197 2.18 -5.42 -14.80
N ASN A 198 1.35 -5.51 -13.77
CA ASN A 198 1.41 -6.60 -12.82
C ASN A 198 0.97 -7.93 -13.46
N ASP A 199 1.38 -9.03 -12.84
CA ASP A 199 0.88 -10.35 -13.20
C ASP A 199 -0.57 -10.55 -12.76
N VAL A 200 -1.30 -11.37 -13.51
CA VAL A 200 -2.68 -11.79 -13.17
C VAL A 200 -2.77 -12.33 -11.76
N LYS A 201 -1.80 -13.14 -11.33
CA LYS A 201 -1.75 -13.76 -10.00
C LYS A 201 -1.74 -12.74 -8.87
N THR A 202 -1.10 -11.59 -9.09
CA THR A 202 -1.03 -10.51 -8.10
C THR A 202 -2.40 -9.88 -7.83
N ILE A 203 -3.31 -9.94 -8.81
CA ILE A 203 -4.61 -9.25 -8.74
C ILE A 203 -5.74 -10.23 -8.49
N ALA A 204 -5.70 -11.40 -9.11
CA ALA A 204 -6.78 -12.39 -9.05
C ALA A 204 -6.60 -13.45 -7.97
N GLY A 205 -5.37 -13.64 -7.48
CA GLY A 205 -5.04 -14.76 -6.61
C GLY A 205 -4.94 -16.10 -7.34
N ASP A 206 -4.17 -17.01 -6.79
CA ASP A 206 -4.11 -18.39 -7.25
C ASP A 206 -5.08 -19.23 -6.40
N PHE A 207 -6.33 -19.25 -6.77
CA PHE A 207 -7.33 -20.11 -6.12
C PHE A 207 -7.25 -21.50 -6.75
N THR A 208 -6.40 -22.33 -6.21
CA THR A 208 -6.31 -23.73 -6.61
C THR A 208 -7.67 -24.41 -6.54
N GLY A 209 -8.23 -24.70 -7.72
CA GLY A 209 -9.42 -25.52 -7.88
C GLY A 209 -10.77 -24.82 -8.05
N LYS A 210 -10.85 -23.49 -7.98
CA LYS A 210 -12.07 -22.76 -8.36
C LYS A 210 -11.83 -22.01 -9.67
N VAL A 211 -12.66 -22.25 -10.67
CA VAL A 211 -12.70 -21.46 -11.90
C VAL A 211 -13.22 -20.08 -11.53
N GLN A 212 -12.31 -19.16 -11.22
CA GLN A 212 -12.66 -17.76 -11.08
C GLN A 212 -12.66 -17.13 -12.48
N PRO A 213 -13.62 -16.25 -12.78
CA PRO A 213 -13.53 -15.47 -14.00
C PRO A 213 -12.23 -14.67 -13.97
N LEU A 214 -11.50 -14.68 -15.07
CA LEU A 214 -10.27 -13.90 -15.21
C LEU A 214 -10.55 -12.42 -14.92
N PRO A 215 -9.66 -11.72 -14.21
CA PRO A 215 -9.81 -10.29 -13.98
C PRO A 215 -9.82 -9.56 -15.33
N PRO A 216 -10.50 -8.39 -15.40
CA PRO A 216 -10.56 -7.61 -16.61
C PRO A 216 -9.15 -7.25 -17.08
N GLN A 217 -8.84 -7.54 -18.33
CA GLN A 217 -7.56 -7.20 -18.93
C GLN A 217 -7.53 -5.72 -19.34
N PRO A 218 -6.39 -5.04 -19.26
CA PRO A 218 -6.23 -3.75 -19.92
C PRO A 218 -6.28 -3.97 -21.43
N VAL A 219 -7.35 -3.50 -22.07
CA VAL A 219 -7.55 -3.65 -23.53
C VAL A 219 -6.89 -2.54 -24.29
N GLN A 220 -6.94 -1.34 -23.74
CA GLN A 220 -6.39 -0.14 -24.35
C GLN A 220 -5.78 0.74 -23.26
N CYS A 221 -4.60 1.27 -23.55
CA CYS A 221 -3.97 2.27 -22.70
C CYS A 221 -3.42 3.42 -23.53
N ALA A 222 -3.49 4.62 -22.96
CA ALA A 222 -2.92 5.82 -23.55
C ALA A 222 -2.44 6.76 -22.43
N LEU A 223 -1.46 7.61 -22.74
CA LEU A 223 -1.07 8.71 -21.87
C LEU A 223 -1.77 9.98 -22.31
N TYR A 224 -2.28 10.73 -21.35
CA TYR A 224 -2.64 12.13 -21.56
C TYR A 224 -1.60 12.99 -20.87
N VAL A 225 -0.97 13.83 -21.65
CA VAL A 225 0.15 14.67 -21.22
C VAL A 225 -0.19 16.11 -21.48
N ASP A 226 -0.13 16.93 -20.45
CA ASP A 226 -0.34 18.37 -20.57
C ASP A 226 0.94 19.02 -21.09
N TYR A 227 0.85 19.57 -22.30
CA TYR A 227 1.91 20.31 -22.94
C TYR A 227 1.70 21.81 -22.72
N ILE A 228 2.79 22.52 -22.44
CA ILE A 228 2.78 23.93 -22.11
C ILE A 228 3.53 24.69 -23.20
N TYR A 229 2.85 25.64 -23.80
CA TYR A 229 3.39 26.60 -24.78
C TYR A 229 3.80 27.86 -24.05
N LEU A 230 5.02 28.30 -24.28
CA LEU A 230 5.59 29.51 -23.68
C LEU A 230 5.58 30.71 -24.65
N ASP A 231 5.63 31.91 -24.09
CA ASP A 231 5.85 33.10 -24.86
C ASP A 231 7.27 33.12 -25.45
N THR A 232 7.44 33.87 -26.56
CA THR A 232 8.66 33.88 -27.38
C THR A 232 9.93 34.17 -26.57
N GLU A 233 9.88 35.11 -25.65
CA GLU A 233 11.06 35.49 -24.84
C GLU A 233 11.43 34.39 -23.82
N GLU A 234 10.43 33.82 -23.17
CA GLU A 234 10.64 32.73 -22.21
C GLU A 234 11.10 31.47 -22.92
N ARG A 235 10.48 31.14 -24.06
CA ARG A 235 10.85 30.03 -24.93
C ARG A 235 12.31 30.11 -25.36
N ARG A 236 12.78 31.25 -25.79
CA ARG A 236 14.18 31.47 -26.18
C ARG A 236 15.13 31.24 -25.01
N ARG A 237 14.77 31.77 -23.85
CA ARG A 237 15.55 31.59 -22.62
C ARG A 237 15.64 30.13 -22.22
N MET A 238 14.52 29.39 -22.23
CA MET A 238 14.46 27.96 -21.92
C MET A 238 15.27 27.10 -22.91
N ALA A 239 15.31 27.47 -24.19
CA ALA A 239 16.06 26.73 -25.21
C ALA A 239 17.58 26.92 -25.12
N GLN A 240 18.04 28.10 -24.65
CA GLN A 240 19.45 28.48 -24.71
C GLN A 240 20.24 28.27 -23.41
N GLN A 241 19.54 28.32 -22.26
CA GLN A 241 20.18 28.17 -20.96
C GLN A 241 20.34 26.69 -20.58
N SER A 242 21.38 26.40 -19.81
CA SER A 242 21.47 25.12 -19.11
C SER A 242 20.54 25.14 -17.91
N HIS A 243 19.91 23.99 -17.64
CA HIS A 243 18.96 23.83 -16.54
C HIS A 243 19.46 22.80 -15.54
N GLU A 244 19.32 23.11 -14.28
CA GLU A 244 19.50 22.16 -13.17
C GLU A 244 18.23 22.16 -12.33
N TYR A 245 17.57 21.03 -12.29
CA TYR A 245 16.34 20.84 -11.52
C TYR A 245 16.64 19.95 -10.31
N LEU A 246 16.24 20.41 -9.13
CA LEU A 246 16.15 19.52 -7.99
C LEU A 246 14.90 18.64 -8.18
N ILE A 247 15.14 17.34 -8.29
CA ILE A 247 14.08 16.37 -8.53
C ILE A 247 13.90 15.44 -7.33
N GLU A 248 12.72 14.92 -7.18
CA GLU A 248 12.40 13.84 -6.25
C GLU A 248 12.39 12.52 -7.00
N GLN A 249 12.95 11.50 -6.40
CA GLN A 249 12.96 10.13 -6.93
C GLN A 249 12.47 9.17 -5.86
N THR A 250 11.94 8.04 -6.30
CA THR A 250 11.49 6.97 -5.42
C THR A 250 12.45 5.79 -5.52
N GLN A 251 12.98 5.35 -4.39
CA GLN A 251 13.75 4.11 -4.27
C GLN A 251 12.94 3.07 -3.52
N PHE A 252 13.12 1.83 -3.88
CA PHE A 252 12.45 0.69 -3.27
C PHE A 252 13.50 -0.30 -2.79
N ASN A 253 13.39 -0.71 -1.54
CA ASN A 253 14.14 -1.84 -1.01
C ASN A 253 13.33 -3.11 -1.27
N GLU A 254 14.00 -4.16 -1.74
CA GLU A 254 13.35 -5.42 -2.09
C GLU A 254 12.49 -5.97 -0.96
N ASP A 255 11.46 -6.72 -1.32
CA ASP A 255 10.60 -7.41 -0.38
C ASP A 255 11.41 -8.29 0.56
N LYS A 256 11.24 -8.08 1.86
CA LYS A 256 11.86 -8.92 2.90
C LYS A 256 10.78 -9.69 3.63
N SER A 257 10.90 -11.01 3.62
CA SER A 257 10.01 -11.86 4.39
C SER A 257 10.50 -12.02 5.83
N MET A 258 9.61 -11.84 6.78
CA MET A 258 9.86 -11.98 8.22
C MET A 258 9.20 -13.25 8.75
N SER A 259 9.99 -14.14 9.30
CA SER A 259 9.56 -15.41 9.89
C SER A 259 9.72 -15.45 11.42
N SER A 260 10.15 -14.38 12.04
CA SER A 260 10.37 -14.27 13.48
C SER A 260 9.76 -13.00 14.06
N TYR A 261 9.58 -12.94 15.37
CA TYR A 261 9.06 -11.74 16.04
C TYR A 261 9.98 -10.55 15.97
N SER A 262 11.30 -10.74 15.99
CA SER A 262 12.28 -9.66 15.87
C SER A 262 13.07 -9.83 14.59
N ASN A 263 13.04 -8.81 13.75
CA ASN A 263 13.68 -8.83 12.44
C ASN A 263 14.52 -7.58 12.23
N ARG A 264 15.64 -7.75 11.54
CA ARG A 264 16.52 -6.67 11.12
C ARG A 264 16.49 -6.59 9.60
N ILE A 265 16.19 -5.41 9.09
CA ILE A 265 16.04 -5.15 7.65
C ILE A 265 17.09 -4.12 7.28
N ASP A 266 18.03 -4.52 6.47
CA ASP A 266 19.06 -3.62 5.97
C ASP A 266 18.50 -2.78 4.84
N LEU A 267 18.70 -1.48 4.93
CA LEU A 267 18.23 -0.48 3.99
C LEU A 267 19.37 -0.08 3.05
N THR A 268 19.21 -0.36 1.77
CA THR A 268 20.22 -0.09 0.73
C THR A 268 19.80 1.09 -0.15
N PHE A 269 19.65 2.25 0.47
CA PHE A 269 19.28 3.47 -0.24
C PHE A 269 20.49 4.36 -0.51
N ASN A 270 20.35 5.22 -1.51
CA ASN A 270 21.33 6.21 -1.90
C ASN A 270 20.73 7.62 -1.85
N HIS A 271 21.57 8.63 -2.01
CA HIS A 271 21.20 10.04 -2.09
C HIS A 271 20.59 10.61 -0.79
N PRO A 272 20.35 11.93 -0.73
CA PRO A 272 19.66 12.57 0.37
C PRO A 272 18.19 12.18 0.43
N VAL A 273 17.82 11.33 1.39
CA VAL A 273 16.45 10.87 1.62
C VAL A 273 15.71 11.86 2.51
N LYS A 274 14.51 12.28 2.08
CA LYS A 274 13.65 13.16 2.89
C LYS A 274 12.70 12.38 3.79
N GLU A 275 12.27 11.19 3.35
CA GLU A 275 11.32 10.37 4.06
C GLU A 275 11.46 8.90 3.71
N LEU A 276 11.21 8.04 4.69
CA LEU A 276 11.03 6.61 4.54
C LEU A 276 9.55 6.27 4.77
N VAL A 277 8.99 5.43 3.91
CA VAL A 277 7.64 4.88 4.04
C VAL A 277 7.74 3.37 3.91
N TRP A 278 7.18 2.63 4.85
CA TRP A 278 7.21 1.16 4.77
C TRP A 278 5.88 0.53 5.14
N VAL A 279 5.69 -0.67 4.62
CA VAL A 279 4.49 -1.46 4.81
C VAL A 279 4.87 -2.83 5.35
N VAL A 280 4.11 -3.29 6.33
CA VAL A 280 4.24 -4.63 6.90
C VAL A 280 2.92 -5.37 6.72
N GLN A 281 2.94 -6.46 5.98
CA GLN A 281 1.75 -7.24 5.64
C GLN A 281 2.00 -8.73 5.77
N PRO A 282 0.98 -9.54 6.12
CA PRO A 282 1.10 -10.99 6.01
C PRO A 282 1.38 -11.41 4.57
N SER A 283 2.34 -12.31 4.36
CA SER A 283 2.75 -12.77 3.04
C SER A 283 1.62 -13.43 2.25
N GLY A 284 0.68 -14.07 2.95
CA GLY A 284 -0.50 -14.64 2.32
C GLY A 284 -1.38 -13.63 1.60
N TYR A 285 -1.41 -12.37 2.04
CA TYR A 285 -2.12 -11.30 1.33
C TYR A 285 -1.36 -10.78 0.13
N THR A 286 -0.03 -10.76 0.18
CA THR A 286 0.80 -10.29 -0.93
C THR A 286 0.82 -11.29 -2.07
N ASN A 287 0.80 -12.58 -1.75
CA ASN A 287 0.84 -13.68 -2.72
C ASN A 287 -0.54 -14.18 -3.14
N CYS A 288 -1.61 -13.56 -2.62
CA CYS A 288 -2.99 -13.97 -2.86
C CYS A 288 -3.29 -15.45 -2.53
N THR A 289 -2.51 -16.05 -1.64
CA THR A 289 -2.73 -17.44 -1.17
C THR A 289 -3.83 -17.52 -0.11
N ILE A 290 -4.17 -16.38 0.50
CA ILE A 290 -5.17 -16.27 1.54
C ILE A 290 -6.32 -15.39 1.06
N ALA A 291 -7.48 -15.98 0.90
CA ALA A 291 -8.70 -15.22 0.64
C ALA A 291 -9.14 -14.53 1.94
N ARG A 292 -9.54 -13.26 1.82
CA ARG A 292 -10.07 -12.49 2.95
C ARG A 292 -11.36 -13.17 3.47
N GLY A 293 -11.34 -13.62 4.72
CA GLY A 293 -12.49 -14.23 5.39
C GLY A 293 -12.61 -15.74 5.27
N GLU A 294 -11.87 -16.37 4.38
CA GLU A 294 -11.77 -17.83 4.34
C GLU A 294 -10.31 -18.25 4.52
N TYR A 295 -9.91 -18.45 5.78
CA TYR A 295 -8.77 -19.29 6.06
C TYR A 295 -9.23 -20.73 5.83
N ILE A 296 -9.00 -21.23 4.64
CA ILE A 296 -8.99 -22.67 4.44
C ILE A 296 -7.58 -23.12 4.83
N VAL A 297 -7.31 -23.14 6.11
CA VAL A 297 -6.25 -23.98 6.62
C VAL A 297 -6.93 -25.33 6.80
N GLU A 298 -6.66 -26.21 5.89
CA GLU A 298 -6.83 -27.63 6.15
C GLU A 298 -5.79 -27.99 7.23
N THR A 299 -6.15 -27.76 8.49
CA THR A 299 -5.31 -28.13 9.61
C THR A 299 -5.92 -29.36 10.23
N SER A 300 -5.19 -30.42 10.16
CA SER A 300 -5.47 -31.64 10.91
C SER A 300 -4.95 -31.47 12.33
N TYR A 301 -5.80 -31.62 13.30
CA TYR A 301 -5.44 -31.58 14.72
C TYR A 301 -5.74 -32.91 15.35
N GLU A 302 -4.80 -33.45 16.09
CA GLU A 302 -5.03 -34.53 17.02
C GLU A 302 -5.72 -33.95 18.27
N VAL A 303 -6.92 -34.37 18.54
CA VAL A 303 -7.77 -33.77 19.58
C VAL A 303 -8.27 -34.90 20.51
N PRO A 304 -8.10 -34.74 21.82
CA PRO A 304 -8.64 -35.68 22.76
C PRO A 304 -10.17 -35.72 22.74
N VAL A 305 -10.74 -36.89 22.77
CA VAL A 305 -12.17 -37.13 22.79
C VAL A 305 -12.70 -37.12 24.20
N THR A 306 -13.75 -36.34 24.42
CA THR A 306 -14.50 -36.34 25.69
C THR A 306 -15.83 -37.05 25.48
N ALA A 307 -16.11 -38.10 26.22
CA ALA A 307 -17.41 -38.75 26.19
C ALA A 307 -18.46 -37.86 26.86
N VAL A 308 -19.54 -37.55 26.15
CA VAL A 308 -20.70 -36.84 26.68
C VAL A 308 -21.70 -37.84 27.27
N SER A 309 -21.81 -39.02 26.64
CA SER A 309 -22.54 -40.16 27.16
C SER A 309 -21.64 -41.38 27.18
N GLY A 310 -21.77 -42.23 28.22
CA GLY A 310 -20.91 -43.40 28.38
C GLY A 310 -19.72 -43.20 29.31
N ALA A 311 -18.85 -44.20 29.39
CA ALA A 311 -17.69 -44.23 30.27
C ALA A 311 -16.36 -44.32 29.51
N GLY A 312 -16.36 -44.03 28.22
CA GLY A 312 -15.17 -44.08 27.36
C GLY A 312 -14.16 -43.00 27.67
N SER A 313 -12.88 -43.29 27.53
CA SER A 313 -11.79 -42.35 27.76
C SER A 313 -10.54 -42.71 26.94
N GLY A 314 -9.69 -41.70 26.77
CA GLY A 314 -8.37 -41.85 26.16
C GLY A 314 -8.36 -42.02 24.65
N ALA A 315 -9.44 -41.70 23.95
CA ALA A 315 -9.44 -41.62 22.49
C ALA A 315 -8.94 -40.29 22.01
N GLU A 316 -8.25 -40.30 20.86
CA GLU A 316 -7.83 -39.11 20.14
C GLU A 316 -8.27 -39.22 18.68
N VAL A 317 -8.80 -38.16 18.14
CA VAL A 317 -9.27 -38.10 16.74
C VAL A 317 -8.59 -36.97 16.01
N THR A 318 -8.28 -37.19 14.75
CA THR A 318 -7.83 -36.13 13.85
C THR A 318 -9.03 -35.41 13.27
N VAL A 319 -9.13 -34.14 13.60
CA VAL A 319 -10.19 -33.25 13.13
C VAL A 319 -9.61 -32.33 12.09
N THR A 320 -10.17 -32.35 10.88
CA THR A 320 -9.82 -31.39 9.83
C THR A 320 -10.88 -30.32 9.74
N SER A 321 -10.46 -29.07 9.76
CA SER A 321 -11.35 -27.94 9.56
C SER A 321 -11.22 -27.39 8.15
N LEU A 322 -12.31 -27.33 7.42
CA LEU A 322 -12.40 -26.74 6.09
C LEU A 322 -13.44 -25.62 6.13
N GLY A 323 -12.98 -24.36 6.15
CA GLY A 323 -13.89 -23.22 6.21
C GLY A 323 -14.80 -23.25 7.45
N THR A 324 -16.09 -23.41 7.25
CA THR A 324 -17.12 -23.46 8.31
C THR A 324 -17.47 -24.88 8.77
N SER A 325 -16.83 -25.90 8.25
CA SER A 325 -17.14 -27.28 8.59
C SER A 325 -15.97 -27.99 9.26
N PHE A 326 -16.27 -28.81 10.26
CA PHE A 326 -15.34 -29.75 10.86
C PHE A 326 -15.66 -31.15 10.38
N THR A 327 -14.64 -31.90 10.05
CA THR A 327 -14.73 -33.31 9.71
C THR A 327 -13.76 -34.09 10.54
N ILE A 328 -14.19 -35.20 11.10
CA ILE A 328 -13.26 -36.18 11.70
C ILE A 328 -12.73 -37.03 10.56
N VAL A 329 -11.43 -37.01 10.37
CA VAL A 329 -10.78 -37.71 9.26
C VAL A 329 -10.30 -39.08 9.70
N ASP A 330 -9.77 -39.20 10.92
CA ASP A 330 -9.22 -40.45 11.42
C ASP A 330 -9.34 -40.55 12.95
N VAL A 331 -9.21 -41.76 13.47
CA VAL A 331 -9.12 -42.07 14.89
C VAL A 331 -7.69 -42.52 15.19
N GLU A 332 -6.90 -41.62 15.74
CA GLU A 332 -5.47 -41.85 15.98
C GLU A 332 -5.25 -42.82 17.16
N THR A 333 -5.95 -42.57 18.25
CA THR A 333 -5.91 -43.42 19.44
C THR A 333 -7.32 -43.91 19.73
N PRO A 334 -7.58 -45.21 19.69
CA PRO A 334 -8.93 -45.77 19.88
C PRO A 334 -9.53 -45.53 21.27
N GLY A 335 -8.70 -45.37 22.32
CA GLY A 335 -9.17 -45.29 23.69
C GLY A 335 -9.76 -46.60 24.20
N THR A 336 -10.54 -46.56 25.28
CA THR A 336 -11.16 -47.73 25.90
C THR A 336 -12.53 -47.42 26.50
N ASN A 337 -13.36 -48.45 26.67
CA ASN A 337 -14.69 -48.38 27.32
C ASN A 337 -15.75 -47.56 26.61
N TYR A 338 -15.60 -47.29 25.32
CA TYR A 338 -16.65 -46.72 24.48
C TYR A 338 -17.66 -47.79 24.06
N ARG A 339 -18.89 -47.36 23.79
CA ARG A 339 -19.95 -48.21 23.27
C ARG A 339 -20.51 -47.62 21.98
N VAL A 340 -20.95 -48.46 21.10
CA VAL A 340 -21.66 -47.99 19.89
C VAL A 340 -22.90 -47.18 20.30
N GLY A 341 -23.04 -46.01 19.77
CA GLY A 341 -24.09 -45.06 20.12
C GLY A 341 -23.69 -44.02 21.18
N ASP A 342 -22.51 -44.11 21.80
CA ASP A 342 -22.03 -43.08 22.70
C ASP A 342 -21.83 -41.77 21.94
N VAL A 343 -22.28 -40.67 22.53
CA VAL A 343 -22.08 -39.30 22.00
C VAL A 343 -20.80 -38.76 22.62
N CYS A 344 -19.91 -38.34 21.75
CA CYS A 344 -18.61 -37.78 22.12
C CYS A 344 -18.40 -36.41 21.54
N THR A 345 -17.53 -35.65 22.16
CA THR A 345 -17.10 -34.35 21.68
C THR A 345 -15.59 -34.30 21.55
N ALA A 346 -15.13 -33.70 20.46
CA ALA A 346 -13.73 -33.34 20.28
C ALA A 346 -13.67 -31.81 20.21
N SER A 347 -13.00 -31.21 21.17
CA SER A 347 -12.94 -29.77 21.28
C SER A 347 -11.55 -29.28 20.92
N THR A 348 -11.45 -28.48 19.87
CA THR A 348 -10.24 -27.72 19.56
C THR A 348 -10.31 -26.37 20.29
N VAL A 349 -9.27 -26.00 20.98
CA VAL A 349 -9.17 -24.73 21.71
C VAL A 349 -9.38 -23.53 20.77
N ALA A 350 -9.12 -23.75 19.47
CA ALA A 350 -9.09 -22.70 18.47
C ALA A 350 -10.39 -22.52 17.68
N ARG A 351 -11.20 -23.58 17.48
CA ARG A 351 -12.28 -23.53 16.48
C ARG A 351 -13.61 -24.15 16.89
N GLY A 352 -13.75 -24.59 18.13
CA GLY A 352 -15.01 -25.12 18.61
C GLY A 352 -15.02 -26.62 18.85
N THR A 353 -16.21 -27.14 19.03
CA THR A 353 -16.45 -28.53 19.44
C THR A 353 -17.19 -29.28 18.34
N VAL A 354 -16.66 -30.40 17.93
CA VAL A 354 -17.35 -31.37 17.07
C VAL A 354 -18.03 -32.38 17.95
N THR A 355 -19.31 -32.64 17.70
CA THR A 355 -20.07 -33.67 18.36
C THR A 355 -20.29 -34.81 17.38
N PHE A 356 -19.95 -36.02 17.77
CA PHE A 356 -20.09 -37.21 16.93
C PHE A 356 -20.58 -38.40 17.75
N THR A 357 -21.06 -39.42 17.06
CA THR A 357 -21.49 -40.67 17.68
C THR A 357 -20.53 -41.80 17.32
N VAL A 358 -20.19 -42.61 18.26
CA VAL A 358 -19.39 -43.80 18.06
C VAL A 358 -20.20 -44.81 17.22
N ALA A 359 -19.69 -45.12 16.02
CA ALA A 359 -20.35 -46.03 15.08
C ALA A 359 -19.85 -47.47 15.18
N ALA A 360 -18.56 -47.64 15.51
CA ALA A 360 -17.94 -48.94 15.64
C ALA A 360 -16.86 -48.90 16.72
N ILE A 361 -16.69 -50.00 17.42
CA ILE A 361 -15.67 -50.22 18.46
C ILE A 361 -14.87 -51.50 18.19
N ASP A 362 -13.67 -51.57 18.71
CA ASP A 362 -12.86 -52.79 18.76
C ASP A 362 -13.24 -53.72 19.92
N SER A 363 -12.55 -54.83 20.06
CA SER A 363 -12.76 -55.81 21.15
C SER A 363 -12.42 -55.28 22.55
N GLY A 364 -11.68 -54.18 22.67
CA GLY A 364 -11.32 -53.48 23.89
C GLY A 364 -12.21 -52.29 24.23
N GLY A 365 -13.23 -52.03 23.40
CA GLY A 365 -14.09 -50.87 23.54
C GLY A 365 -13.44 -49.57 23.06
N GLY A 366 -12.44 -49.63 22.20
CA GLY A 366 -11.84 -48.48 21.53
C GLY A 366 -12.65 -48.05 20.31
N ILE A 367 -12.65 -46.78 19.99
CA ILE A 367 -13.35 -46.22 18.83
C ILE A 367 -12.63 -46.64 17.54
N VAL A 368 -13.34 -47.25 16.61
CA VAL A 368 -12.83 -47.66 15.29
C VAL A 368 -13.58 -46.93 14.18
N GLY A 369 -14.78 -46.48 14.46
CA GLY A 369 -15.58 -45.72 13.49
C GLY A 369 -16.51 -44.73 14.17
N VAL A 370 -16.68 -43.59 13.54
CA VAL A 370 -17.53 -42.49 14.02
C VAL A 370 -18.51 -42.07 12.95
N THR A 371 -19.70 -41.67 13.38
CA THR A 371 -20.66 -40.98 12.53
C THR A 371 -20.66 -39.49 12.90
N ASN A 372 -20.38 -38.65 11.93
CA ASN A 372 -20.38 -37.23 12.14
C ASN A 372 -21.84 -36.72 12.19
N ILE A 373 -22.27 -36.22 13.35
CA ILE A 373 -23.60 -35.65 13.54
C ILE A 373 -23.65 -34.18 13.13
N GLY A 374 -22.56 -33.63 12.67
CA GLY A 374 -22.42 -32.26 12.31
C GLY A 374 -21.99 -31.42 13.52
N GLY A 375 -20.76 -31.03 13.56
CA GLY A 375 -20.30 -29.90 14.36
C GLY A 375 -20.71 -28.66 13.60
N ASN A 376 -21.46 -27.77 14.21
CA ASN A 376 -21.45 -26.40 13.79
C ASN A 376 -20.03 -25.89 14.02
N ALA A 377 -19.27 -25.79 12.97
CA ALA A 377 -18.14 -24.89 12.98
C ALA A 377 -18.71 -23.56 13.42
N ILE A 378 -18.21 -23.04 14.52
CA ILE A 378 -18.54 -21.68 14.91
C ILE A 378 -18.08 -20.86 13.72
N PRO A 379 -18.98 -20.18 12.99
CA PRO A 379 -18.55 -19.28 11.93
C PRO A 379 -17.49 -18.38 12.56
N LEU A 380 -16.45 -18.06 11.81
CA LEU A 380 -15.46 -17.06 12.20
C LEU A 380 -16.20 -15.75 12.38
N THR A 381 -16.89 -15.59 13.51
CA THR A 381 -17.60 -14.38 13.87
C THR A 381 -16.61 -13.49 14.58
N TYR A 382 -16.41 -12.35 14.00
CA TYR A 382 -15.70 -11.27 14.66
C TYR A 382 -16.61 -10.68 15.74
N ASP A 383 -16.07 -10.43 16.92
CA ASP A 383 -16.77 -9.65 17.95
C ASP A 383 -16.86 -8.16 17.51
N ALA A 384 -17.55 -7.37 18.31
CA ALA A 384 -17.70 -5.93 18.08
C ALA A 384 -16.33 -5.19 18.03
N ASN A 385 -15.26 -5.83 18.50
CA ASN A 385 -13.89 -5.32 18.47
C ASN A 385 -13.08 -5.95 17.33
N ASN A 386 -13.76 -6.66 16.42
CA ASN A 386 -13.13 -7.33 15.29
C ASN A 386 -12.06 -8.37 15.70
N THR A 387 -12.20 -8.95 16.87
CA THR A 387 -11.33 -10.02 17.38
C THR A 387 -12.00 -11.35 17.07
N LEU A 388 -11.25 -12.31 16.56
CA LEU A 388 -11.72 -13.68 16.40
C LEU A 388 -12.08 -14.25 17.78
N ASN A 389 -13.36 -14.49 17.98
CA ASN A 389 -13.92 -14.92 19.27
C ASN A 389 -13.64 -16.38 19.60
N ASN A 390 -12.50 -16.92 19.19
CA ASN A 390 -12.12 -18.28 19.60
C ASN A 390 -10.65 -18.41 19.93
N ASN A 391 -10.47 -18.77 21.16
CA ASN A 391 -9.24 -19.01 21.89
C ASN A 391 -8.23 -19.92 21.17
N GLY A 392 -7.48 -19.42 20.21
CA GLY A 392 -6.34 -20.20 19.79
C GLY A 392 -5.72 -19.89 18.45
N LEU A 393 -6.47 -19.60 17.41
CA LEU A 393 -5.88 -19.08 16.17
C LEU A 393 -6.27 -17.61 16.04
N ARG A 394 -5.44 -16.76 16.58
CA ARG A 394 -5.47 -15.33 16.32
C ARG A 394 -4.93 -15.06 14.92
N LEU A 395 -5.68 -15.50 13.92
CA LEU A 395 -5.61 -14.89 12.62
C LEU A 395 -6.32 -13.56 12.76
N ARG A 396 -5.60 -12.59 13.29
CA ARG A 396 -6.03 -11.23 13.19
C ARG A 396 -5.85 -10.87 11.72
N PRO A 397 -6.94 -10.75 10.91
CA PRO A 397 -6.86 -9.77 9.87
C PRO A 397 -6.39 -8.52 10.59
N PHE A 398 -5.54 -7.71 9.99
CA PHE A 398 -5.18 -6.43 10.58
C PHE A 398 -6.48 -5.76 11.01
N THR A 399 -6.80 -5.90 12.29
CA THR A 399 -7.96 -5.25 12.83
C THR A 399 -7.63 -3.77 12.86
N TYR A 400 -8.58 -2.98 12.53
CA TYR A 400 -8.50 -1.55 12.34
C TYR A 400 -7.78 -0.79 13.47
N ASP A 401 -7.61 -1.40 14.64
CA ASP A 401 -7.06 -0.77 15.82
C ASP A 401 -5.66 -1.25 16.22
N GLN A 402 -5.06 -2.23 15.53
CA GLN A 402 -3.78 -2.79 15.96
C GLN A 402 -2.74 -2.82 14.85
N ASN A 403 -1.57 -2.26 15.15
CA ASN A 403 -0.40 -2.35 14.29
C ASN A 403 0.20 -3.76 14.35
N ALA A 404 0.63 -4.29 13.19
CA ALA A 404 1.37 -5.54 13.13
C ALA A 404 2.71 -5.46 13.87
N VAL A 405 3.29 -4.28 13.89
CA VAL A 405 4.57 -3.99 14.54
C VAL A 405 4.31 -3.37 15.90
N PHE A 406 4.78 -4.04 16.93
CA PHE A 406 4.69 -3.56 18.30
C PHE A 406 5.72 -2.47 18.58
N GLU A 407 7.01 -2.72 18.25
CA GLU A 407 8.09 -1.76 18.44
C GLU A 407 8.96 -1.67 17.19
N GLN A 408 9.49 -0.48 16.95
CA GLN A 408 10.39 -0.21 15.83
C GLN A 408 11.55 0.67 16.25
N LEU A 409 12.68 0.48 15.56
CA LEU A 409 13.90 1.23 15.77
C LEU A 409 14.64 1.40 14.45
N LEU A 410 15.02 2.63 14.12
CA LEU A 410 15.91 2.93 13.00
C LEU A 410 17.33 3.12 13.52
N GLN A 411 18.25 2.30 13.05
CA GLN A 411 19.68 2.39 13.34
C GLN A 411 20.46 2.92 12.14
N ILE A 412 21.37 3.83 12.37
CA ILE A 412 22.24 4.42 11.35
C ILE A 412 23.69 4.27 11.83
N ASN A 413 24.52 3.58 11.04
CA ASN A 413 25.90 3.26 11.40
C ASN A 413 26.03 2.60 12.79
N GLY A 414 25.09 1.72 13.10
CA GLY A 414 25.04 1.00 14.38
C GLY A 414 24.58 1.83 15.58
N GLN A 415 24.22 3.10 15.37
CA GLN A 415 23.67 3.96 16.43
C GLN A 415 22.16 4.10 16.25
N ASP A 416 21.44 4.07 17.36
CA ASP A 416 20.01 4.28 17.37
C ASP A 416 19.68 5.73 16.99
N ARG A 417 18.88 5.92 15.94
CA ARG A 417 18.43 7.26 15.53
C ARG A 417 17.57 7.93 16.59
N MET A 418 16.82 7.12 17.34
CA MET A 418 16.01 7.47 18.49
C MET A 418 15.79 6.21 19.34
N ASP A 419 15.28 6.36 20.55
CA ASP A 419 14.84 5.21 21.35
C ASP A 419 13.78 4.40 20.62
N LYS A 420 13.68 3.11 20.95
CA LYS A 420 12.59 2.27 20.45
C LYS A 420 11.25 2.95 20.69
N ARG A 421 10.40 2.94 19.68
CA ARG A 421 9.06 3.48 19.71
C ARG A 421 8.04 2.41 19.32
N TYR A 422 6.85 2.52 19.88
CA TYR A 422 5.71 1.69 19.47
C TYR A 422 5.34 1.95 18.00
N GLY A 423 4.77 0.94 17.35
CA GLY A 423 4.32 1.04 15.96
C GLY A 423 3.42 2.24 15.68
N ASP A 424 2.58 2.60 16.65
CA ASP A 424 1.66 3.76 16.56
C ASP A 424 2.40 5.11 16.40
N TYR A 425 3.63 5.23 16.89
CA TYR A 425 4.40 6.45 16.68
C TYR A 425 4.69 6.68 15.19
N TYR A 426 5.12 5.65 14.48
CA TYR A 426 5.44 5.73 13.06
C TYR A 426 4.20 5.73 12.16
N ASN A 427 3.11 5.12 12.62
CA ASN A 427 1.86 5.07 11.89
C ASN A 427 1.00 6.32 12.08
N LYS A 428 0.85 6.82 13.31
CA LYS A 428 -0.09 7.90 13.65
C LYS A 428 0.62 9.23 13.91
N VAL A 429 1.68 9.25 14.76
CA VAL A 429 2.32 10.49 15.19
C VAL A 429 3.13 11.13 14.07
N GLN A 430 3.98 10.36 13.38
CA GLN A 430 4.78 10.86 12.25
C GLN A 430 3.88 11.42 11.15
N ARG A 431 2.80 10.73 10.87
CA ARG A 431 1.81 11.17 9.90
C ARG A 431 1.12 12.47 10.32
N PHE A 432 0.66 12.57 11.56
CA PHE A 432 0.04 13.79 12.07
C PHE A 432 0.97 15.00 12.03
N GLN A 433 2.27 14.79 12.26
CA GLN A 433 3.26 15.85 12.27
C GLN A 433 3.69 16.32 10.89
N HIS A 434 3.72 15.43 9.90
CA HIS A 434 4.42 15.67 8.63
C HIS A 434 3.52 15.58 7.40
N HIS A 435 2.31 15.01 7.52
CA HIS A 435 1.41 14.79 6.40
C HIS A 435 0.10 15.56 6.52
N SER A 436 -0.41 15.98 5.36
CA SER A 436 -1.68 16.70 5.24
C SER A 436 -2.87 15.80 4.91
N GLY A 437 -2.64 14.51 4.68
CA GLY A 437 -3.67 13.56 4.29
C GLY A 437 -4.80 13.46 5.32
N GLY A 438 -6.00 13.85 4.89
CA GLY A 438 -7.19 13.94 5.72
C GLY A 438 -8.04 12.69 5.77
N VAL A 439 -7.61 11.60 5.14
CA VAL A 439 -8.36 10.36 5.23
C VAL A 439 -8.33 9.89 6.66
N ALA A 440 -9.51 9.78 7.28
CA ALA A 440 -9.66 9.16 8.58
C ALA A 440 -9.31 7.68 8.43
N LEU A 441 -8.02 7.42 8.44
CA LEU A 441 -7.44 6.11 8.24
C LEU A 441 -7.39 5.39 9.57
N THR A 442 -8.55 5.31 10.20
CA THR A 442 -8.78 4.34 11.27
C THR A 442 -8.31 2.94 10.85
N ASN A 443 -8.01 2.75 9.56
CA ASN A 443 -7.85 1.45 8.95
C ASN A 443 -6.53 1.26 8.17
N GLN A 444 -5.56 2.17 8.26
CA GLN A 444 -4.22 1.99 7.66
C GLN A 444 -3.19 1.49 8.67
N ASN A 445 -3.55 0.50 9.44
CA ASN A 445 -2.58 -0.24 10.23
C ASN A 445 -1.65 -1.00 9.27
N GLY A 446 -0.36 -1.03 9.59
CA GLY A 446 0.65 -1.66 8.73
C GLY A 446 1.36 -0.71 7.77
N VAL A 447 0.96 0.57 7.68
CA VAL A 447 1.70 1.62 6.96
C VAL A 447 2.40 2.52 7.97
N TYR A 448 3.68 2.70 7.79
CA TYR A 448 4.54 3.46 8.70
C TYR A 448 5.35 4.46 7.90
N SER A 449 5.63 5.61 8.49
CA SER A 449 6.51 6.61 7.90
C SER A 449 7.49 7.18 8.92
N TYR A 450 8.63 7.66 8.43
CA TYR A 450 9.59 8.43 9.18
C TYR A 450 10.17 9.53 8.33
N SER A 451 9.91 10.78 8.70
CA SER A 451 10.39 11.94 7.98
C SER A 451 11.67 12.50 8.58
N PHE A 452 12.68 12.70 7.74
CA PHE A 452 13.88 13.48 8.04
C PHE A 452 13.67 14.98 7.77
N ALA A 453 12.63 15.30 6.97
CA ALA A 453 12.24 16.65 6.62
C ALA A 453 11.17 17.16 7.58
N LEU A 454 11.10 18.48 7.76
CA LEU A 454 10.02 19.12 8.52
C LEU A 454 8.69 19.07 7.75
N LYS A 455 8.76 19.21 6.41
CA LYS A 455 7.61 19.25 5.53
C LYS A 455 7.90 18.43 4.26
N PRO A 456 7.73 17.11 4.30
CA PRO A 456 8.11 16.23 3.20
C PRO A 456 7.21 16.39 1.96
N GLU A 457 6.03 16.96 2.10
CA GLU A 457 5.10 17.18 0.99
C GLU A 457 5.42 18.43 0.16
N GLU A 458 6.11 19.41 0.76
CA GLU A 458 6.49 20.63 0.05
C GLU A 458 7.66 20.36 -0.91
N HIS A 459 7.65 21.03 -2.06
CA HIS A 459 8.73 20.94 -3.04
C HIS A 459 10.04 21.55 -2.51
N GLN A 460 9.96 22.57 -1.67
CA GLN A 460 11.14 23.19 -1.06
C GLN A 460 11.77 22.25 -0.02
N PRO A 461 13.06 21.94 -0.13
CA PRO A 461 13.75 21.07 0.83
C PRO A 461 13.67 21.62 2.26
N SER A 462 13.33 20.78 3.21
CA SER A 462 13.20 21.14 4.63
C SER A 462 13.94 20.19 5.58
N GLY A 463 14.87 19.41 5.05
CA GLY A 463 15.70 18.45 5.77
C GLY A 463 15.86 17.14 5.04
N THR A 464 16.99 16.49 5.21
CA THR A 464 17.31 15.19 4.59
C THR A 464 18.33 14.43 5.41
N CYS A 465 18.40 13.12 5.18
CA CYS A 465 19.47 12.25 5.62
C CYS A 465 20.17 11.67 4.39
N ASN A 466 21.47 11.91 4.23
CA ASN A 466 22.19 11.43 3.05
C ASN A 466 22.65 9.99 3.22
N PHE A 467 21.91 9.06 2.63
CA PHE A 467 22.18 7.64 2.70
C PHE A 467 23.46 7.23 1.93
N SER A 468 23.89 8.00 0.93
CA SER A 468 25.19 7.76 0.28
C SER A 468 26.40 7.96 1.18
N ARG A 469 26.23 8.55 2.36
CA ARG A 469 27.28 8.78 3.38
C ARG A 469 27.13 7.89 4.61
N ILE A 470 26.14 6.99 4.58
CA ILE A 470 25.84 6.05 5.65
C ILE A 470 26.28 4.67 5.18
N ASP A 471 27.17 4.03 5.94
CA ASP A 471 27.67 2.70 5.60
C ASP A 471 26.63 1.62 5.85
N THR A 472 25.88 1.75 6.94
CA THR A 472 24.83 0.80 7.32
C THR A 472 23.60 1.52 7.86
N ALA A 473 22.44 1.20 7.31
CA ALA A 473 21.16 1.61 7.86
C ALA A 473 20.29 0.36 8.04
N THR A 474 19.74 0.20 9.23
CA THR A 474 18.96 -0.99 9.59
C THR A 474 17.66 -0.58 10.25
N LEU A 475 16.54 -1.10 9.75
CA LEU A 475 15.24 -1.00 10.37
C LEU A 475 15.00 -2.27 11.21
N VAL A 476 14.90 -2.10 12.52
CA VAL A 476 14.62 -3.19 13.45
C VAL A 476 13.13 -3.17 13.76
N LEU A 477 12.45 -4.27 13.46
CA LEU A 477 11.01 -4.42 13.66
C LEU A 477 10.76 -5.55 14.66
N THR A 478 9.94 -5.27 15.66
CA THR A 478 9.43 -6.27 16.59
C THR A 478 7.94 -6.42 16.37
N LEU A 479 7.50 -7.56 15.89
CA LEU A 479 6.08 -7.85 15.66
C LEU A 479 5.34 -7.99 16.99
N ASP A 480 4.03 -7.76 16.97
CA ASP A 480 3.18 -7.98 18.13
C ASP A 480 3.18 -9.47 18.49
N GLY A 481 3.55 -9.81 19.73
CA GLY A 481 3.61 -11.18 20.23
C GLY A 481 2.28 -11.93 20.23
N SER A 482 1.16 -11.22 19.96
CA SER A 482 -0.15 -11.83 19.79
C SER A 482 -0.43 -12.26 18.34
N LEU A 483 0.44 -11.90 17.39
CA LEU A 483 0.32 -12.31 16.01
C LEU A 483 0.81 -13.75 15.84
N PRO A 484 0.19 -14.54 14.98
CA PRO A 484 0.67 -15.87 14.64
C PRO A 484 1.89 -15.75 13.74
N VAL A 485 3.04 -15.47 14.31
CA VAL A 485 4.33 -15.67 13.65
C VAL A 485 4.77 -17.06 14.05
N ASN A 486 4.43 -18.06 13.28
CA ASN A 486 4.77 -19.41 13.65
C ASN A 486 5.34 -20.17 12.46
N GLN A 487 6.45 -20.85 12.71
CA GLN A 487 7.09 -21.74 11.75
C GLN A 487 6.17 -22.91 11.35
N ASP A 488 5.21 -23.26 12.21
CA ASP A 488 4.28 -24.38 11.99
C ASP A 488 3.03 -24.00 11.16
N LEU A 489 2.78 -22.70 10.91
CA LEU A 489 1.60 -22.23 10.18
C LEU A 489 1.93 -21.50 8.88
N ASP A 490 3.17 -21.53 8.41
CA ASP A 490 3.65 -20.84 7.19
C ASP A 490 3.25 -19.35 7.10
N GLN A 491 2.98 -18.70 8.26
CA GLN A 491 2.66 -17.29 8.29
C GLN A 491 3.92 -16.45 8.45
N THR A 492 4.33 -15.93 7.33
CA THR A 492 5.37 -14.91 7.26
C THR A 492 4.76 -13.54 7.01
N TYR A 493 5.49 -12.50 7.32
CA TYR A 493 5.13 -11.12 7.02
C TYR A 493 6.12 -10.54 6.03
N ASP A 494 5.63 -9.83 5.04
CA ASP A 494 6.47 -9.14 4.07
C ASP A 494 6.59 -7.66 4.44
N VAL A 495 7.82 -7.17 4.37
CA VAL A 495 8.14 -5.76 4.58
C VAL A 495 8.64 -5.17 3.27
N ARG A 496 8.03 -4.07 2.88
CA ARG A 496 8.44 -3.27 1.72
C ARG A 496 8.74 -1.86 2.19
N VAL A 497 9.94 -1.40 1.87
CA VAL A 497 10.41 -0.07 2.29
C VAL A 497 10.67 0.80 1.08
N TYR A 498 10.09 1.98 1.08
CA TYR A 498 10.25 3.01 0.06
C TYR A 498 10.99 4.21 0.65
N ALA A 499 11.87 4.80 -0.12
CA ALA A 499 12.55 6.03 0.22
C ALA A 499 12.29 7.09 -0.84
N ILE A 500 11.98 8.30 -0.40
CA ILE A 500 11.88 9.46 -1.28
C ILE A 500 13.15 10.28 -1.09
N ASN A 501 13.93 10.39 -2.15
CA ASN A 501 15.20 11.11 -2.14
C ASN A 501 15.21 12.28 -3.12
N TYR A 502 16.16 13.17 -2.92
CA TYR A 502 16.49 14.22 -3.89
C TYR A 502 17.64 13.79 -4.79
N ASN A 503 17.56 14.24 -6.04
CA ASN A 503 18.65 14.19 -7.01
C ASN A 503 18.62 15.45 -7.87
N ILE A 504 19.61 15.64 -8.73
CA ILE A 504 19.69 16.76 -9.65
C ILE A 504 19.59 16.25 -11.08
N LEU A 505 18.57 16.71 -11.80
CA LEU A 505 18.45 16.54 -13.24
C LEU A 505 19.13 17.72 -13.92
N ARG A 506 20.18 17.44 -14.68
CA ARG A 506 20.92 18.43 -15.45
C ARG A 506 20.57 18.33 -16.93
N ILE A 507 20.23 19.45 -17.54
CA ILE A 507 19.95 19.54 -18.98
C ILE A 507 20.90 20.58 -19.57
N MET A 508 21.82 20.10 -20.41
CA MET A 508 22.86 20.91 -21.02
C MET A 508 23.07 20.49 -22.48
N SER A 509 23.23 21.46 -23.36
CA SER A 509 23.55 21.22 -24.77
C SER A 509 22.60 20.23 -25.48
N GLY A 510 21.32 20.29 -25.16
CA GLY A 510 20.30 19.42 -25.74
C GLY A 510 20.22 18.01 -25.16
N MET A 511 21.01 17.69 -24.12
CA MET A 511 21.06 16.39 -23.46
C MET A 511 20.62 16.54 -21.99
N GLY A 512 19.84 15.59 -21.51
CA GLY A 512 19.42 15.50 -20.12
C GLY A 512 19.96 14.24 -19.45
N GLY A 513 20.32 14.36 -18.17
CA GLY A 513 20.76 13.22 -17.37
C GLY A 513 20.86 13.55 -15.88
N LEU A 514 20.97 12.52 -15.05
CA LEU A 514 21.19 12.68 -13.62
C LEU A 514 22.62 13.16 -13.34
N ALA A 515 22.77 14.14 -12.46
CA ALA A 515 24.08 14.60 -12.01
C ALA A 515 24.76 13.56 -11.10
N TYR A 516 23.97 12.80 -10.37
CA TYR A 516 24.41 11.72 -9.51
C TYR A 516 23.74 10.43 -9.95
N SER A 517 24.52 9.48 -10.47
CA SER A 517 24.05 8.12 -10.81
C SER A 517 24.11 7.23 -9.57
N ASN A 518 23.22 6.26 -9.50
CA ASN A 518 23.23 5.21 -8.47
C ASN A 518 24.36 4.23 -8.72
#